data_3c1fa4e4340dcd08361273a6b7f8407d
#
_entry.id   3c1fa4e4340dcd08361273a6b7f8407d
#
_cell.length_a   1.000
_cell.length_b   1.000
_cell.length_c   1.000
_cell.angle_alpha   90.00
_cell.angle_beta   90.00
_cell.angle_gamma   90.00
#
_symmetry.space_group_name_H-M   'P 1'
#
loop_
_entity.id
_entity.type
_entity.pdbx_description
1 polymer ?
#
loop_
_entity_poly.entity_id
_entity_poly.type
_entity_poly.pdbx_seq_one_letter_code
_entity_poly.pdbx_strand_id
1 'polypeptide(L)'
;MIDLARIPGPIELEGEVCVIGAGAAGISLTRRLLRLGHNVVLLESGGLDYEPATAGLNAGETVGEDYYDLEDSRLRFFGGTTAIWGGRCAELDPIDLEKRDYVPHSGWPIGWEELERWYGEARPLFGLPARRPAPEDLRRAGVDLPQFDELETPLWTFDRRFNRFAWESCGDLEADPRCQIVTHATVTDRKSVV
;
A
#
# COMPACT_ATOMS: atom_id res chain seq x y z
N MET A 1 2.06 -16.58 -12.90
CA MET A 1 1.80 -16.65 -11.44
C MET A 1 1.96 -18.08 -10.94
N ILE A 2 2.52 -18.25 -9.74
CA ILE A 2 2.74 -19.53 -9.04
C ILE A 2 1.85 -19.54 -7.79
N ASP A 3 1.01 -20.56 -7.65
CA ASP A 3 0.12 -20.72 -6.48
C ASP A 3 0.63 -21.89 -5.62
N LEU A 4 1.23 -21.59 -4.46
CA LEU A 4 1.82 -22.61 -3.59
C LEU A 4 0.79 -23.58 -3.00
N ALA A 5 -0.47 -23.16 -2.87
CA ALA A 5 -1.53 -24.08 -2.43
C ALA A 5 -1.78 -25.25 -3.41
N ARG A 6 -1.30 -25.11 -4.65
CA ARG A 6 -1.48 -26.12 -5.71
C ARG A 6 -0.21 -26.90 -6.03
N ILE A 7 0.91 -26.56 -5.39
CA ILE A 7 2.19 -27.20 -5.69
C ILE A 7 2.54 -28.17 -4.55
N PRO A 8 2.64 -29.47 -4.83
CA PRO A 8 3.08 -30.44 -3.84
C PRO A 8 4.61 -30.39 -3.68
N GLY A 9 5.07 -29.89 -2.54
CA GLY A 9 6.48 -29.91 -2.15
C GLY A 9 7.20 -28.55 -2.30
N PRO A 10 8.46 -28.48 -1.89
CA PRO A 10 9.24 -27.24 -1.88
C PRO A 10 9.62 -26.83 -3.32
N ILE A 11 9.67 -25.52 -3.52
CA ILE A 11 10.20 -24.90 -4.73
C ILE A 11 11.32 -23.92 -4.37
N GLU A 12 12.26 -23.74 -5.26
CA GLU A 12 13.25 -22.65 -5.19
C GLU A 12 12.93 -21.62 -6.26
N LEU A 13 13.05 -20.36 -5.88
CA LEU A 13 12.86 -19.21 -6.76
C LEU A 13 14.06 -18.30 -6.64
N GLU A 14 14.49 -17.74 -7.74
CA GLU A 14 15.64 -16.85 -7.80
C GLU A 14 15.25 -15.51 -8.38
N GLY A 15 15.70 -14.44 -7.77
CA GLY A 15 15.48 -13.06 -8.20
C GLY A 15 16.44 -12.11 -7.50
N GLU A 16 16.66 -10.96 -8.11
CA GLU A 16 17.54 -9.92 -7.53
C GLU A 16 16.89 -9.24 -6.33
N VAL A 17 15.55 -9.12 -6.36
CA VAL A 17 14.78 -8.49 -5.30
C VAL A 17 13.56 -9.33 -4.97
N CYS A 18 13.36 -9.60 -3.68
CA CYS A 18 12.15 -10.22 -3.16
C CYS A 18 11.27 -9.14 -2.50
N VAL A 19 10.08 -8.93 -3.03
CA VAL A 19 9.07 -8.04 -2.47
C VAL A 19 8.05 -8.87 -1.71
N ILE A 20 7.85 -8.56 -0.42
CA ILE A 20 6.93 -9.29 0.46
C ILE A 20 5.66 -8.48 0.64
N GLY A 21 4.54 -9.04 0.19
CA GLY A 21 3.20 -8.47 0.21
C GLY A 21 2.80 -7.80 -1.10
N ALA A 22 1.74 -8.30 -1.73
CA ALA A 22 1.17 -7.77 -2.96
C ALA A 22 0.02 -6.77 -2.68
N GLY A 23 0.16 -5.90 -1.69
CA GLY A 23 -0.69 -4.73 -1.50
C GLY A 23 -0.25 -3.56 -2.39
N ALA A 24 -0.91 -2.40 -2.27
CA ALA A 24 -0.63 -1.20 -3.07
C ALA A 24 0.86 -0.80 -3.08
N ALA A 25 1.52 -0.86 -1.93
CA ALA A 25 2.94 -0.54 -1.80
C ALA A 25 3.83 -1.55 -2.54
N GLY A 26 3.63 -2.86 -2.30
CA GLY A 26 4.43 -3.91 -2.92
C GLY A 26 4.25 -3.98 -4.43
N ILE A 27 3.02 -3.86 -4.92
CA ILE A 27 2.72 -3.79 -6.36
C ILE A 27 3.40 -2.58 -7.01
N SER A 28 3.31 -1.41 -6.38
CA SER A 28 3.94 -0.18 -6.89
C SER A 28 5.47 -0.29 -6.90
N LEU A 29 6.06 -0.86 -5.84
CA LEU A 29 7.49 -1.12 -5.75
C LEU A 29 7.95 -2.11 -6.82
N THR A 30 7.23 -3.22 -6.99
CA THR A 30 7.51 -4.21 -8.02
C THR A 30 7.52 -3.58 -9.42
N ARG A 31 6.49 -2.79 -9.75
CA ARG A 31 6.44 -2.04 -11.01
C ARG A 31 7.65 -1.11 -11.19
N ARG A 32 8.09 -0.45 -10.14
CA ARG A 32 9.26 0.43 -10.20
C ARG A 32 10.55 -0.35 -10.43
N LEU A 33 10.75 -1.45 -9.72
CA LEU A 33 11.92 -2.32 -9.86
C LEU A 33 12.02 -2.92 -11.26
N LEU A 34 10.90 -3.41 -11.82
CA LEU A 34 10.85 -3.92 -13.18
C LEU A 34 11.22 -2.85 -14.22
N ARG A 35 10.76 -1.61 -14.05
CA ARG A 35 11.16 -0.49 -14.91
C ARG A 35 12.65 -0.16 -14.82
N LEU A 36 13.26 -0.40 -13.66
CA LEU A 36 14.71 -0.25 -13.46
C LEU A 36 15.52 -1.46 -13.99
N GLY A 37 14.84 -2.50 -14.46
CA GLY A 37 15.47 -3.66 -15.10
C GLY A 37 15.72 -4.86 -14.19
N HIS A 38 15.27 -4.81 -12.94
CA HIS A 38 15.48 -5.90 -11.97
C HIS A 38 14.55 -7.09 -12.21
N ASN A 39 15.06 -8.28 -11.83
CA ASN A 39 14.25 -9.48 -11.69
C ASN A 39 13.64 -9.52 -10.28
N VAL A 40 12.31 -9.63 -10.21
CA VAL A 40 11.56 -9.50 -8.95
C VAL A 40 10.77 -10.76 -8.65
N VAL A 41 10.87 -11.24 -7.41
CA VAL A 41 9.96 -12.23 -6.82
C VAL A 41 8.98 -11.47 -5.92
N LEU A 42 7.70 -11.46 -6.28
CA LEU A 42 6.63 -10.85 -5.49
C LEU A 42 5.86 -11.94 -4.75
N LEU A 43 5.95 -11.93 -3.42
CA LEU A 43 5.30 -12.90 -2.54
C LEU A 43 4.02 -12.30 -1.94
N GLU A 44 2.92 -13.03 -2.00
CA GLU A 44 1.67 -12.69 -1.31
C GLU A 44 1.23 -13.84 -0.41
N SER A 45 0.84 -13.49 0.81
CA SER A 45 0.44 -14.46 1.85
C SER A 45 -0.84 -15.20 1.50
N GLY A 46 -1.80 -14.54 0.88
CA GLY A 46 -3.07 -15.13 0.45
C GLY A 46 -3.13 -15.47 -1.03
N GLY A 47 -4.33 -15.83 -1.47
CA GLY A 47 -4.67 -16.04 -2.87
C GLY A 47 -5.02 -14.76 -3.61
N LEU A 48 -5.97 -14.86 -4.54
CA LEU A 48 -6.46 -13.72 -5.33
C LEU A 48 -7.72 -13.08 -4.73
N ASP A 49 -8.33 -13.71 -3.75
CA ASP A 49 -9.54 -13.26 -3.07
C ASP A 49 -9.48 -13.62 -1.58
N TYR A 50 -10.50 -13.21 -0.83
CA TYR A 50 -10.61 -13.47 0.60
C TYR A 50 -10.73 -14.98 0.90
N GLU A 51 -9.90 -15.44 1.82
CA GLU A 51 -9.88 -16.81 2.32
C GLU A 51 -9.82 -16.80 3.85
N PRO A 52 -10.80 -17.43 4.56
CA PRO A 52 -10.84 -17.41 6.03
C PRO A 52 -9.55 -17.94 6.68
N ALA A 53 -8.96 -18.98 6.10
CA ALA A 53 -7.74 -19.60 6.63
C ALA A 53 -6.54 -18.62 6.61
N THR A 54 -6.43 -17.82 5.56
CA THR A 54 -5.36 -16.82 5.41
C THR A 54 -5.67 -15.57 6.25
N ALA A 55 -6.93 -15.14 6.30
CA ALA A 55 -7.39 -14.04 7.13
C ALA A 55 -7.11 -14.31 8.62
N GLY A 56 -7.34 -15.54 9.10
CA GLY A 56 -7.07 -15.97 10.46
C GLY A 56 -5.61 -15.84 10.89
N LEU A 57 -4.65 -15.68 9.96
CA LEU A 57 -3.26 -15.33 10.30
C LEU A 57 -3.11 -13.90 10.83
N ASN A 58 -4.13 -13.07 10.73
CA ASN A 58 -4.19 -11.74 11.34
C ASN A 58 -4.82 -11.76 12.73
N ALA A 59 -5.36 -12.91 13.19
CA ALA A 59 -5.95 -13.02 14.52
C ALA A 59 -4.96 -12.60 15.61
N GLY A 60 -5.46 -11.88 16.60
CA GLY A 60 -4.67 -11.38 17.70
C GLY A 60 -5.54 -10.70 18.75
N GLU A 61 -4.91 -10.25 19.81
CA GLU A 61 -5.57 -9.51 20.87
C GLU A 61 -5.27 -8.02 20.77
N THR A 62 -6.29 -7.19 20.97
CA THR A 62 -6.12 -5.75 21.17
C THR A 62 -5.96 -5.49 22.67
N VAL A 63 -4.95 -4.74 23.06
CA VAL A 63 -4.67 -4.38 24.46
C VAL A 63 -4.75 -2.87 24.61
N GLY A 64 -5.55 -2.38 25.54
CA GLY A 64 -5.78 -0.95 25.79
C GLY A 64 -7.18 -0.53 25.36
N GLU A 65 -7.27 0.45 24.48
CA GLU A 65 -8.57 0.92 23.98
C GLU A 65 -9.21 -0.12 23.05
N ASP A 66 -10.54 -0.19 23.11
CA ASP A 66 -11.31 -1.07 22.22
C ASP A 66 -11.07 -0.72 20.75
N TYR A 67 -10.82 -1.73 19.96
CA TYR A 67 -10.58 -1.62 18.52
C TYR A 67 -11.30 -2.77 17.80
N TYR A 68 -11.61 -2.61 16.53
CA TYR A 68 -12.19 -3.70 15.75
C TYR A 68 -11.17 -4.83 15.54
N ASP A 69 -11.66 -6.02 15.23
CA ASP A 69 -10.84 -7.22 15.08
C ASP A 69 -9.72 -7.02 14.05
N LEU A 70 -8.53 -7.52 14.37
CA LEU A 70 -7.36 -7.35 13.50
C LEU A 70 -7.55 -8.00 12.13
N GLU A 71 -8.36 -9.05 12.06
CA GLU A 71 -8.73 -9.73 10.83
C GLU A 71 -9.54 -8.83 9.88
N ASP A 72 -10.34 -7.90 10.43
CA ASP A 72 -11.14 -6.95 9.67
C ASP A 72 -10.33 -5.72 9.24
N SER A 73 -9.21 -5.45 9.92
CA SER A 73 -8.41 -4.25 9.68
C SER A 73 -7.43 -4.38 8.51
N ARG A 74 -7.08 -5.62 8.13
CA ARG A 74 -6.12 -5.92 7.06
C ARG A 74 -6.52 -7.16 6.29
N LEU A 75 -6.41 -7.08 4.96
CA LEU A 75 -6.71 -8.21 4.08
C LEU A 75 -5.42 -8.86 3.58
N ARG A 76 -5.41 -10.19 3.62
CA ARG A 76 -4.33 -11.03 3.12
C ARG A 76 -4.75 -11.72 1.84
N PHE A 77 -4.66 -11.01 0.74
CA PHE A 77 -4.78 -11.49 -0.64
C PHE A 77 -4.22 -10.45 -1.60
N PHE A 78 -4.06 -10.79 -2.85
CA PHE A 78 -3.49 -9.91 -3.87
C PHE A 78 -4.30 -8.60 -3.99
N GLY A 79 -3.63 -7.46 -3.87
CA GLY A 79 -4.24 -6.14 -3.75
C GLY A 79 -4.38 -5.65 -2.30
N GLY A 80 -4.45 -6.58 -1.34
CA GLY A 80 -4.51 -6.27 0.09
C GLY A 80 -5.70 -5.40 0.47
N THR A 81 -5.55 -4.60 1.51
CA THR A 81 -6.61 -3.76 2.09
C THR A 81 -7.17 -2.71 1.13
N THR A 82 -6.47 -2.42 0.02
CA THR A 82 -7.02 -1.53 -1.03
C THR A 82 -8.21 -2.13 -1.79
N ALA A 83 -8.55 -3.39 -1.57
CA ALA A 83 -9.76 -3.99 -2.12
C ALA A 83 -11.06 -3.49 -1.44
N ILE A 84 -10.95 -2.99 -0.20
CA ILE A 84 -12.12 -2.50 0.59
C ILE A 84 -12.03 -1.02 0.95
N TRP A 85 -11.00 -0.30 0.53
CA TRP A 85 -10.85 1.11 0.84
C TRP A 85 -11.82 1.98 0.02
N GLY A 86 -12.23 3.13 0.50
CA GLY A 86 -13.07 4.06 -0.24
C GLY A 86 -12.33 4.91 -1.29
N GLY A 87 -11.08 4.58 -1.62
CA GLY A 87 -10.24 5.33 -2.58
C GLY A 87 -9.75 6.68 -2.04
N ARG A 88 -9.98 6.99 -0.77
CA ARG A 88 -9.62 8.28 -0.17
C ARG A 88 -8.12 8.36 0.06
N CYS A 89 -7.49 9.38 -0.51
CA CYS A 89 -6.06 9.60 -0.45
C CYS A 89 -5.75 11.00 0.11
N ALA A 90 -4.84 11.05 1.06
CA ALA A 90 -4.24 12.26 1.58
C ALA A 90 -2.74 12.02 1.80
N GLU A 91 -1.94 13.04 1.61
CA GLU A 91 -0.56 13.07 2.07
C GLU A 91 -0.52 13.19 3.59
N LEU A 92 0.56 12.74 4.22
CA LEU A 92 0.87 13.10 5.60
C LEU A 92 1.07 14.61 5.70
N ASP A 93 0.70 15.19 6.82
CA ASP A 93 1.01 16.57 7.14
C ASP A 93 2.39 16.67 7.83
N PRO A 94 3.09 17.82 7.78
CA PRO A 94 4.41 17.97 8.42
C PRO A 94 4.42 17.54 9.89
N ILE A 95 3.35 17.83 10.62
CA ILE A 95 3.21 17.46 12.05
C ILE A 95 3.24 15.93 12.28
N ASP A 96 2.85 15.12 11.28
CA ASP A 96 2.87 13.66 11.40
C ASP A 96 4.31 13.12 11.48
N LEU A 97 5.26 13.85 10.93
CA LEU A 97 6.68 13.50 10.91
C LEU A 97 7.45 14.06 12.09
N GLU A 98 6.90 15.07 12.77
CA GLU A 98 7.58 15.77 13.85
C GLU A 98 7.59 14.93 15.15
N LYS A 99 8.69 15.07 15.90
CA LYS A 99 8.74 14.57 17.27
C LYS A 99 7.91 15.47 18.18
N ARG A 100 6.93 14.88 18.84
CA ARG A 100 6.03 15.56 19.79
C ARG A 100 6.23 14.98 21.18
N ASP A 101 6.64 15.78 22.14
CA ASP A 101 6.98 15.31 23.49
C ASP A 101 5.80 14.70 24.25
N TYR A 102 4.58 15.08 23.87
CA TYR A 102 3.33 14.57 24.44
C TYR A 102 2.79 13.30 23.72
N VAL A 103 3.46 12.85 22.66
CA VAL A 103 3.11 11.62 21.93
C VAL A 103 4.29 10.65 21.99
N PRO A 104 4.21 9.58 22.80
CA PRO A 104 5.27 8.59 22.88
C PRO A 104 5.60 8.01 21.50
N HIS A 105 6.89 7.81 21.23
CA HIS A 105 7.39 7.23 19.98
C HIS A 105 7.04 8.02 18.70
N SER A 106 6.64 9.28 18.80
CA SER A 106 6.45 10.17 17.66
C SER A 106 7.78 10.57 17.02
N GLY A 107 7.70 11.05 15.80
CA GLY A 107 8.85 11.49 15.01
C GLY A 107 9.35 10.41 14.06
N TRP A 108 9.58 10.80 12.82
CA TRP A 108 10.16 9.96 11.80
C TRP A 108 11.62 10.37 11.53
N PRO A 109 12.50 9.47 11.10
CA PRO A 109 13.88 9.81 10.77
C PRO A 109 14.02 10.57 9.43
N ILE A 110 12.90 10.96 8.82
CA ILE A 110 12.82 11.71 7.56
C ILE A 110 11.98 12.97 7.77
N GLY A 111 12.27 14.02 7.04
CA GLY A 111 11.51 15.26 7.06
C GLY A 111 10.47 15.34 5.94
N TRP A 112 9.57 16.31 6.06
CA TRP A 112 8.54 16.59 5.05
C TRP A 112 9.12 16.81 3.65
N GLU A 113 10.18 17.61 3.52
CA GLU A 113 10.83 17.93 2.24
C GLU A 113 11.35 16.68 1.50
N GLU A 114 11.72 15.64 2.26
CA GLU A 114 12.15 14.38 1.68
C GLU A 114 10.97 13.60 1.10
N LEU A 115 9.80 13.61 1.75
CA LEU A 115 8.59 12.95 1.26
C LEU A 115 7.90 13.72 0.15
N GLU A 116 7.81 15.02 0.24
CA GLU A 116 7.04 15.88 -0.67
C GLU A 116 7.41 15.62 -2.14
N ARG A 117 8.70 15.47 -2.43
CA ARG A 117 9.20 15.17 -3.77
C ARG A 117 8.63 13.87 -4.37
N TRP A 118 8.27 12.90 -3.51
CA TRP A 118 7.74 11.61 -3.96
C TRP A 118 6.23 11.60 -4.13
N TYR A 119 5.50 12.51 -3.50
CA TYR A 119 4.05 12.57 -3.67
C TYR A 119 3.66 12.89 -5.11
N GLY A 120 4.42 13.73 -5.81
CA GLY A 120 4.22 14.01 -7.24
C GLY A 120 4.32 12.76 -8.13
N GLU A 121 5.19 11.80 -7.78
CA GLU A 121 5.31 10.51 -8.46
C GLU A 121 4.25 9.50 -7.98
N ALA A 122 3.89 9.51 -6.70
CA ALA A 122 2.95 8.57 -6.11
C ALA A 122 1.50 8.85 -6.55
N ARG A 123 1.08 10.11 -6.60
CA ARG A 123 -0.30 10.48 -6.95
C ARG A 123 -0.80 9.89 -8.26
N PRO A 124 -0.05 9.94 -9.38
CA PRO A 124 -0.46 9.31 -10.64
C PRO A 124 -0.65 7.79 -10.53
N LEU A 125 0.07 7.10 -9.62
CA LEU A 125 -0.11 5.66 -9.40
C LEU A 125 -1.52 5.33 -8.90
N PHE A 126 -2.16 6.29 -8.22
CA PHE A 126 -3.55 6.22 -7.75
C PHE A 126 -4.53 6.93 -8.68
N GLY A 127 -4.10 7.31 -9.89
CA GLY A 127 -4.94 8.04 -10.84
C GLY A 127 -5.33 9.43 -10.38
N LEU A 128 -4.57 10.01 -9.47
CA LEU A 128 -4.77 11.35 -8.94
C LEU A 128 -3.98 12.38 -9.75
N PRO A 129 -4.39 13.66 -9.74
CA PRO A 129 -3.57 14.75 -10.29
C PRO A 129 -2.19 14.76 -9.61
N ALA A 130 -1.14 15.04 -10.37
CA ALA A 130 0.23 15.08 -9.85
C ALA A 130 0.43 16.12 -8.74
N ARG A 131 -0.39 17.16 -8.72
CA ARG A 131 -0.42 18.20 -7.68
C ARG A 131 -1.65 18.03 -6.79
N ARG A 132 -1.47 18.20 -5.48
CA ARG A 132 -2.58 18.30 -4.51
C ARG A 132 -3.48 19.49 -4.89
N PRO A 133 -4.81 19.32 -4.94
CA PRO A 133 -5.72 20.44 -5.12
C PRO A 133 -5.55 21.46 -3.98
N ALA A 134 -5.54 22.73 -4.32
CA ALA A 134 -5.52 23.82 -3.35
C ALA A 134 -6.94 24.40 -3.18
N PRO A 135 -7.25 25.04 -2.05
CA PRO A 135 -8.52 25.73 -1.83
C PRO A 135 -8.89 26.70 -2.95
N GLU A 136 -7.90 27.33 -3.58
CA GLU A 136 -8.07 28.22 -4.72
C GLU A 136 -8.64 27.52 -5.95
N ASP A 137 -8.29 26.27 -6.19
CA ASP A 137 -8.81 25.48 -7.32
C ASP A 137 -10.33 25.29 -7.17
N LEU A 138 -10.80 25.04 -5.93
CA LEU A 138 -12.23 24.91 -5.64
C LEU A 138 -12.95 26.26 -5.78
N ARG A 139 -12.38 27.36 -5.28
CA ARG A 139 -12.96 28.70 -5.44
C ARG A 139 -13.11 29.07 -6.93
N ARG A 140 -12.11 28.75 -7.77
CA ARG A 140 -12.21 28.92 -9.22
C ARG A 140 -13.30 28.06 -9.85
N ALA A 141 -13.61 26.91 -9.26
CA ALA A 141 -14.70 26.04 -9.66
C ALA A 141 -16.07 26.46 -9.07
N GLY A 142 -16.15 27.58 -8.35
CA GLY A 142 -17.38 28.09 -7.75
C GLY A 142 -17.78 27.38 -6.46
N VAL A 143 -16.83 26.71 -5.80
CA VAL A 143 -17.07 26.04 -4.51
C VAL A 143 -16.34 26.81 -3.41
N ASP A 144 -17.12 27.41 -2.50
CA ASP A 144 -16.60 28.06 -1.31
C ASP A 144 -16.42 27.04 -0.18
N LEU A 145 -15.22 27.02 0.41
CA LEU A 145 -14.94 26.22 1.60
C LEU A 145 -15.30 27.02 2.85
N PRO A 146 -15.80 26.34 3.89
CA PRO A 146 -15.94 26.94 5.21
C PRO A 146 -14.58 27.52 5.67
N GLN A 147 -14.62 28.72 6.23
CA GLN A 147 -13.45 29.34 6.85
C GLN A 147 -13.62 29.33 8.36
N PHE A 148 -12.57 28.95 9.06
CA PHE A 148 -12.52 28.91 10.50
C PHE A 148 -11.24 29.62 10.95
N ASP A 149 -11.27 30.24 12.13
CA ASP A 149 -10.11 30.99 12.65
C ASP A 149 -8.96 30.07 13.08
N GLU A 150 -9.29 28.89 13.63
CA GLU A 150 -8.31 27.97 14.21
C GLU A 150 -8.31 26.57 13.55
N LEU A 151 -9.15 26.34 12.52
CA LEU A 151 -9.27 25.07 11.85
C LEU A 151 -8.98 25.19 10.36
N GLU A 152 -8.24 24.24 9.82
CA GLU A 152 -8.03 24.13 8.38
C GLU A 152 -9.06 23.18 7.75
N THR A 153 -9.40 23.45 6.49
CA THR A 153 -10.24 22.56 5.67
C THR A 153 -9.38 21.88 4.63
N PRO A 154 -8.72 20.76 4.95
CA PRO A 154 -7.87 20.05 4.01
C PRO A 154 -8.70 19.40 2.91
N LEU A 155 -8.14 19.37 1.69
CA LEU A 155 -8.76 18.72 0.55
C LEU A 155 -8.19 17.32 0.38
N TRP A 156 -9.07 16.35 0.41
CA TRP A 156 -8.73 14.98 0.08
C TRP A 156 -9.09 14.66 -1.36
N THR A 157 -8.32 13.78 -1.96
CA THR A 157 -8.57 13.30 -3.31
C THR A 157 -9.00 11.83 -3.28
N PHE A 158 -9.72 11.40 -4.30
CA PHE A 158 -10.24 10.05 -4.34
C PHE A 158 -9.76 9.34 -5.61
N ASP A 159 -9.15 8.16 -5.43
CA ASP A 159 -9.05 7.20 -6.52
C ASP A 159 -10.45 6.68 -6.84
N ARG A 160 -10.89 6.85 -8.06
CA ARG A 160 -12.21 6.39 -8.54
C ARG A 160 -12.18 4.96 -9.06
N ARG A 161 -10.99 4.35 -9.11
CA ARG A 161 -10.78 2.99 -9.57
C ARG A 161 -10.47 2.08 -8.39
N PHE A 162 -11.50 1.60 -7.71
CA PHE A 162 -11.41 0.81 -6.48
C PHE A 162 -10.61 -0.49 -6.62
N ASN A 163 -10.54 -1.07 -7.83
CA ASN A 163 -9.81 -2.31 -8.11
C ASN A 163 -8.44 -2.08 -8.73
N ARG A 164 -7.82 -0.91 -8.51
CA ARG A 164 -6.53 -0.53 -9.14
C ARG A 164 -5.41 -1.53 -8.89
N PHE A 165 -5.39 -2.14 -7.72
CA PHE A 165 -4.38 -3.10 -7.30
C PHE A 165 -4.91 -4.54 -7.25
N ALA A 166 -6.15 -4.78 -7.69
CA ALA A 166 -6.67 -6.13 -7.84
C ALA A 166 -5.97 -6.87 -9.00
N TRP A 167 -6.03 -8.19 -8.97
CA TRP A 167 -5.38 -9.05 -9.95
C TRP A 167 -5.69 -8.65 -11.39
N GLU A 168 -6.95 -8.39 -11.69
CA GLU A 168 -7.44 -8.02 -13.03
C GLU A 168 -6.82 -6.72 -13.56
N SER A 169 -6.27 -5.90 -12.67
CA SER A 169 -5.62 -4.63 -13.00
C SER A 169 -4.10 -4.72 -13.02
N CYS A 170 -3.53 -5.90 -12.79
CA CYS A 170 -2.10 -6.14 -12.67
C CYS A 170 -1.55 -7.11 -13.74
N GLY A 171 -2.24 -7.24 -14.87
CA GLY A 171 -1.77 -8.04 -16.01
C GLY A 171 -0.41 -7.62 -16.57
N ASP A 172 0.02 -6.38 -16.32
CA ASP A 172 1.35 -5.90 -16.63
C ASP A 172 2.44 -6.65 -15.85
N LEU A 173 2.18 -7.00 -14.59
CA LEU A 173 3.10 -7.78 -13.77
C LEU A 173 3.14 -9.24 -14.17
N GLU A 174 1.99 -9.82 -14.51
CA GLU A 174 1.92 -11.20 -14.96
C GLU A 174 2.62 -11.40 -16.32
N ALA A 175 2.53 -10.40 -17.19
CA ALA A 175 3.12 -10.46 -18.53
C ALA A 175 4.64 -10.17 -18.54
N ASP A 176 5.21 -9.58 -17.50
CA ASP A 176 6.65 -9.30 -17.47
C ASP A 176 7.45 -10.57 -17.07
N PRO A 177 8.30 -11.11 -17.95
CA PRO A 177 9.05 -12.34 -17.66
C PRO A 177 10.04 -12.21 -16.52
N ARG A 178 10.35 -10.99 -16.07
CA ARG A 178 11.22 -10.71 -14.92
C ARG A 178 10.46 -10.68 -13.61
N CYS A 179 9.11 -10.81 -13.64
CA CYS A 179 8.27 -10.82 -12.46
C CYS A 179 7.76 -12.23 -12.16
N GLN A 180 8.18 -12.78 -11.04
CA GLN A 180 7.65 -14.04 -10.53
C GLN A 180 6.67 -13.72 -9.39
N ILE A 181 5.38 -13.91 -9.63
CA ILE A 181 4.33 -13.68 -8.63
C ILE A 181 3.99 -15.01 -7.97
N VAL A 182 4.03 -15.03 -6.64
CA VAL A 182 3.77 -16.23 -5.84
C VAL A 182 2.69 -15.91 -4.81
N THR A 183 1.60 -16.67 -4.85
CA THR A 183 0.49 -16.58 -3.90
C THR A 183 0.52 -17.73 -2.90
N HIS A 184 -0.23 -17.61 -1.78
CA HIS A 184 -0.19 -18.51 -0.63
C HIS A 184 1.22 -18.70 -0.06
N ALA A 185 2.02 -17.63 -0.12
CA ALA A 185 3.43 -17.57 0.27
C ALA A 185 3.63 -16.73 1.54
N THR A 186 3.16 -17.23 2.67
CA THR A 186 3.38 -16.55 3.96
C THR A 186 4.85 -16.68 4.36
N VAL A 187 5.54 -15.55 4.46
CA VAL A 187 6.94 -15.51 4.89
C VAL A 187 7.00 -15.71 6.40
N THR A 188 7.62 -16.80 6.84
CA THR A 188 7.76 -17.17 8.26
C THR A 188 9.18 -16.97 8.81
N ASP A 189 10.18 -16.95 7.91
CA ASP A 189 11.57 -16.69 8.29
C ASP A 189 12.27 -15.86 7.20
N ARG A 190 13.19 -15.01 7.63
CA ARG A 190 14.03 -14.23 6.75
C ARG A 190 15.48 -14.37 7.21
N LYS A 191 16.26 -15.11 6.45
CA LYS A 191 17.69 -15.24 6.68
C LYS A 191 18.46 -14.35 5.71
N SER A 192 19.15 -13.34 6.24
CA SER A 192 20.18 -12.63 5.48
C SER A 192 21.50 -13.39 5.59
N VAL A 193 22.11 -13.75 4.47
CA VAL A 193 23.51 -14.19 4.42
C VAL A 193 24.33 -12.89 4.32
N VAL A 194 25.12 -12.60 5.33
CA VAL A 194 26.12 -11.52 5.33
C VAL A 194 27.43 -12.12 4.86
#